data_e26c276a0974ab8368ad9c4c681818eb
#
_entry.id   e26c276a0974ab8368ad9c4c681818eb
#
_cell.length_a   1.000
_cell.length_b   1.000
_cell.length_c   1.000
_cell.angle_alpha   90.00
_cell.angle_beta   90.00
_cell.angle_gamma   90.00
#
_symmetry.space_group_name_H-M   'P 1'
#
loop_
_entity.id
_entity.type
_entity.pdbx_description
1 polymer ?
#
loop_
_entity_poly.entity_id
_entity_poly.type
_entity_poly.pdbx_seq_one_letter_code
_entity_poly.pdbx_strand_id
1 'polypeptide(L)'
;MGAVIALVIGTVPAASAEEKVLNVYNWNDYIGPGVIANFTKETGIKVNYDLYDANETVEAKLAAGHSGYDIVVPTFVPFVARGIEAGLYAKIDPSKLKGWSNLDTGILAAMAKNDAGNQHAVPWIVATVGLGINVKKVQALLPNAPLDSLDILLKPENAEKLKACGITMLDSPSDVIPVVLHYLGRDPNSEKPDDLQAATDVLLRIRPYIRKFDSSGYINDLANGDACLSLGYSTDIVIAGVRAKDAKSGVEVSYRIPKEGTLQYIDAMAIPADAPHPDLALAWIEYNLRPQVMAETANAVNGRSGNKAAQAMVRPDLTANPQIYPTPEVEKTLFTGPVASRGYDRLRSRAWTRIKSGT
;
A
#
# COMPACT_ATOMS: atom_id res chain seq x y z
N MET A 1 -64.18 7.50 -54.63
CA MET A 1 -63.04 8.27 -54.09
C MET A 1 -62.73 7.76 -52.70
N GLY A 2 -61.81 6.83 -52.58
CA GLY A 2 -61.39 6.27 -51.26
C GLY A 2 -60.07 6.90 -50.85
N ALA A 3 -60.06 7.56 -49.70
CA ALA A 3 -58.87 8.14 -49.09
C ALA A 3 -58.10 7.06 -48.32
N VAL A 4 -56.85 6.75 -48.71
CA VAL A 4 -55.92 5.88 -47.98
C VAL A 4 -55.16 6.78 -46.99
N ILE A 5 -55.43 6.56 -45.70
CA ILE A 5 -54.64 7.19 -44.61
C ILE A 5 -53.43 6.33 -44.38
N ALA A 6 -52.25 6.82 -44.77
CA ALA A 6 -50.94 6.21 -44.47
C ALA A 6 -50.58 6.53 -43.00
N LEU A 7 -50.52 5.52 -42.16
CA LEU A 7 -50.05 5.60 -40.76
C LEU A 7 -48.52 5.64 -40.78
N VAL A 8 -47.89 6.81 -40.53
CA VAL A 8 -46.46 6.93 -40.33
C VAL A 8 -46.12 6.54 -38.92
N ILE A 9 -45.57 5.32 -38.74
CA ILE A 9 -45.00 4.86 -37.46
C ILE A 9 -43.62 5.50 -37.34
N GLY A 10 -43.55 6.58 -36.53
CA GLY A 10 -42.30 7.20 -36.16
C GLY A 10 -41.50 6.28 -35.23
N THR A 11 -40.39 5.75 -35.70
CA THR A 11 -39.42 5.07 -34.81
C THR A 11 -38.73 6.12 -33.95
N VAL A 12 -39.04 6.13 -32.66
CA VAL A 12 -38.32 6.90 -31.63
C VAL A 12 -36.95 6.24 -31.52
N PRO A 13 -35.81 6.95 -31.78
CA PRO A 13 -34.50 6.38 -31.55
C PRO A 13 -34.39 6.05 -30.06
N ALA A 14 -34.06 4.79 -29.75
CA ALA A 14 -33.70 4.39 -28.40
C ALA A 14 -32.49 5.24 -28.00
N ALA A 15 -32.64 6.08 -26.98
CA ALA A 15 -31.51 6.79 -26.39
C ALA A 15 -30.47 5.74 -25.99
N SER A 16 -29.32 5.75 -26.62
CA SER A 16 -28.17 4.96 -26.20
C SER A 16 -27.87 5.38 -24.76
N ALA A 17 -28.08 4.48 -23.80
CA ALA A 17 -27.65 4.74 -22.43
C ALA A 17 -26.16 5.04 -22.47
N GLU A 18 -25.76 6.21 -21.97
CA GLU A 18 -24.35 6.60 -21.87
C GLU A 18 -23.61 5.52 -21.07
N GLU A 19 -22.50 5.03 -21.62
CA GLU A 19 -21.70 3.97 -21.01
C GLU A 19 -21.14 4.50 -19.68
N LYS A 20 -21.54 3.89 -18.57
CA LYS A 20 -21.03 4.27 -17.25
C LYS A 20 -19.62 3.76 -17.07
N VAL A 21 -18.66 4.65 -16.94
CA VAL A 21 -17.23 4.33 -16.78
C VAL A 21 -16.74 4.88 -15.44
N LEU A 22 -16.10 4.02 -14.65
CA LEU A 22 -15.43 4.35 -13.40
C LEU A 22 -13.92 4.32 -13.62
N ASN A 23 -13.23 5.37 -13.24
CA ASN A 23 -11.78 5.48 -13.36
C ASN A 23 -11.13 5.26 -11.98
N VAL A 24 -10.40 4.16 -11.83
CA VAL A 24 -9.73 3.76 -10.58
C VAL A 24 -8.22 3.87 -10.76
N TYR A 25 -7.52 4.49 -9.81
CA TYR A 25 -6.07 4.57 -9.76
C TYR A 25 -5.56 3.89 -8.49
N ASN A 26 -4.86 2.78 -8.66
CA ASN A 26 -4.45 1.94 -7.54
C ASN A 26 -3.01 1.43 -7.74
N TRP A 27 -2.48 0.78 -6.72
CA TRP A 27 -1.18 0.12 -6.75
C TRP A 27 -1.15 -1.07 -7.71
N ASN A 28 0.04 -1.42 -8.18
CA ASN A 28 0.25 -2.65 -8.93
C ASN A 28 -0.02 -3.88 -8.05
N ASP A 29 -0.59 -4.95 -8.64
CA ASP A 29 -0.89 -6.23 -7.94
C ASP A 29 -1.76 -6.08 -6.67
N TYR A 30 -2.70 -5.12 -6.62
CA TYR A 30 -3.37 -4.70 -5.38
C TYR A 30 -4.89 -4.83 -5.36
N ILE A 31 -5.43 -5.81 -6.12
CA ILE A 31 -6.86 -6.12 -6.19
C ILE A 31 -7.09 -7.61 -6.44
N GLY A 32 -8.22 -8.16 -6.01
CA GLY A 32 -8.63 -9.52 -6.30
C GLY A 32 -8.90 -9.73 -7.80
N PRO A 33 -8.49 -10.86 -8.39
CA PRO A 33 -8.50 -11.07 -9.84
C PRO A 33 -9.92 -11.03 -10.46
N GLY A 34 -10.96 -11.38 -9.69
CA GLY A 34 -12.35 -11.36 -10.14
C GLY A 34 -13.11 -10.07 -9.84
N VAL A 35 -12.57 -9.19 -8.98
CA VAL A 35 -13.30 -8.03 -8.42
C VAL A 35 -13.83 -7.10 -9.51
N ILE A 36 -12.98 -6.69 -10.46
CA ILE A 36 -13.36 -5.77 -11.54
C ILE A 36 -14.43 -6.41 -12.45
N ALA A 37 -14.19 -7.65 -12.89
CA ALA A 37 -15.10 -8.34 -13.80
C ALA A 37 -16.48 -8.57 -13.16
N ASN A 38 -16.50 -8.99 -11.89
CA ASN A 38 -17.73 -9.22 -11.15
C ASN A 38 -18.49 -7.93 -10.86
N PHE A 39 -17.80 -6.85 -10.51
CA PHE A 39 -18.39 -5.51 -10.37
C PHE A 39 -19.06 -5.06 -11.66
N THR A 40 -18.35 -5.12 -12.77
CA THR A 40 -18.88 -4.74 -14.09
C THR A 40 -20.10 -5.58 -14.47
N LYS A 41 -20.02 -6.92 -14.24
CA LYS A 41 -21.15 -7.84 -14.54
C LYS A 41 -22.37 -7.51 -13.71
N GLU A 42 -22.21 -7.15 -12.43
CA GLU A 42 -23.32 -6.89 -11.51
C GLU A 42 -23.97 -5.51 -11.75
N THR A 43 -23.13 -4.49 -12.01
CA THR A 43 -23.58 -3.09 -12.03
C THR A 43 -23.77 -2.51 -13.42
N GLY A 44 -23.20 -3.14 -14.45
CA GLY A 44 -23.08 -2.57 -15.80
C GLY A 44 -22.09 -1.41 -15.91
N ILE A 45 -21.32 -1.11 -14.84
CA ILE A 45 -20.30 -0.06 -14.81
C ILE A 45 -18.98 -0.66 -15.31
N LYS A 46 -18.42 -0.09 -16.38
CA LYS A 46 -17.08 -0.44 -16.86
C LYS A 46 -16.04 0.21 -15.97
N VAL A 47 -14.93 -0.49 -15.69
CA VAL A 47 -13.84 0.03 -14.88
C VAL A 47 -12.59 0.21 -15.75
N ASN A 48 -12.08 1.44 -15.81
CA ASN A 48 -10.72 1.74 -16.24
C ASN A 48 -9.85 1.68 -14.99
N TYR A 49 -8.81 0.84 -15.01
CA TYR A 49 -7.98 0.58 -13.85
C TYR A 49 -6.53 0.89 -14.19
N ASP A 50 -6.06 2.05 -13.73
CA ASP A 50 -4.71 2.53 -13.91
C ASP A 50 -3.86 2.24 -12.67
N LEU A 51 -2.55 2.10 -12.88
CA LEU A 51 -1.60 1.69 -11.86
C LEU A 51 -0.60 2.79 -11.54
N TYR A 52 -0.17 2.84 -10.29
CA TYR A 52 0.95 3.65 -9.83
C TYR A 52 1.84 2.85 -8.88
N ASP A 53 3.04 3.34 -8.62
CA ASP A 53 4.08 2.71 -7.82
C ASP A 53 4.57 3.59 -6.64
N ALA A 54 4.09 4.84 -6.57
CA ALA A 54 4.46 5.78 -5.51
C ALA A 54 3.29 6.70 -5.13
N ASN A 55 3.11 6.91 -3.82
CA ASN A 55 2.10 7.85 -3.30
C ASN A 55 2.31 9.27 -3.80
N GLU A 56 3.56 9.70 -3.96
CA GLU A 56 3.94 11.01 -4.46
C GLU A 56 3.39 11.26 -5.87
N THR A 57 3.30 10.22 -6.71
CA THR A 57 2.69 10.29 -8.05
C THR A 57 1.20 10.63 -7.97
N VAL A 58 0.47 9.95 -7.06
CA VAL A 58 -0.96 10.22 -6.82
C VAL A 58 -1.15 11.62 -6.26
N GLU A 59 -0.38 11.99 -5.24
CA GLU A 59 -0.47 13.31 -4.60
C GLU A 59 -0.22 14.44 -5.59
N ALA A 60 0.83 14.34 -6.42
CA ALA A 60 1.14 15.34 -7.44
C ALA A 60 0.01 15.45 -8.48
N LYS A 61 -0.59 14.32 -8.88
CA LYS A 61 -1.67 14.30 -9.85
C LYS A 61 -2.95 14.95 -9.30
N LEU A 62 -3.32 14.66 -8.05
CA LEU A 62 -4.47 15.27 -7.40
C LEU A 62 -4.25 16.77 -7.15
N ALA A 63 -3.04 17.16 -6.73
CA ALA A 63 -2.69 18.55 -6.49
C ALA A 63 -2.69 19.42 -7.77
N ALA A 64 -2.45 18.81 -8.94
CA ALA A 64 -2.54 19.49 -10.22
C ALA A 64 -4.00 19.79 -10.64
N GLY A 65 -4.98 19.11 -10.04
CA GLY A 65 -6.40 19.18 -10.40
C GLY A 65 -6.72 18.46 -11.72
N HIS A 66 -8.01 18.24 -11.95
CA HIS A 66 -8.51 17.51 -13.12
C HIS A 66 -7.84 16.14 -13.29
N SER A 67 -7.77 15.39 -12.16
CA SER A 67 -7.11 14.10 -12.11
C SER A 67 -7.72 13.07 -13.08
N GLY A 68 -9.04 13.18 -13.32
CA GLY A 68 -9.83 12.28 -14.15
C GLY A 68 -10.15 10.95 -13.46
N TYR A 69 -9.76 10.77 -12.20
CA TYR A 69 -10.06 9.58 -11.42
C TYR A 69 -11.26 9.76 -10.51
N ASP A 70 -12.01 8.67 -10.33
CA ASP A 70 -13.15 8.58 -9.43
C ASP A 70 -12.74 7.97 -8.08
N ILE A 71 -11.79 7.04 -8.10
CA ILE A 71 -11.22 6.38 -6.92
C ILE A 71 -9.70 6.39 -7.00
N VAL A 72 -9.08 6.70 -5.87
CA VAL A 72 -7.65 6.50 -5.61
C VAL A 72 -7.46 5.71 -4.33
N VAL A 73 -6.33 4.99 -4.18
CA VAL A 73 -6.08 4.12 -3.02
C VAL A 73 -4.70 4.42 -2.38
N PRO A 74 -4.42 5.66 -1.99
CA PRO A 74 -3.13 5.98 -1.40
C PRO A 74 -3.02 5.55 0.07
N THR A 75 -1.81 5.55 0.59
CA THR A 75 -1.54 5.35 2.02
C THR A 75 -2.17 6.47 2.84
N PHE A 76 -2.92 6.10 3.88
CA PHE A 76 -3.72 7.04 4.65
C PHE A 76 -2.84 8.09 5.35
N VAL A 77 -1.85 7.68 6.12
CA VAL A 77 -0.87 8.59 6.71
C VAL A 77 0.47 8.37 6.01
N PRO A 78 1.09 9.41 5.48
CA PRO A 78 0.72 10.85 5.57
C PRO A 78 -0.16 11.36 4.43
N PHE A 79 -0.35 10.64 3.35
CA PHE A 79 -0.81 11.16 2.06
C PHE A 79 -2.29 11.56 2.05
N VAL A 80 -3.20 10.64 2.44
CA VAL A 80 -4.62 10.99 2.51
C VAL A 80 -4.85 12.04 3.60
N ALA A 81 -4.24 11.89 4.78
CA ALA A 81 -4.37 12.85 5.87
C ALA A 81 -4.00 14.27 5.44
N ARG A 82 -2.86 14.44 4.77
CA ARG A 82 -2.40 15.72 4.23
C ARG A 82 -3.31 16.24 3.10
N GLY A 83 -3.80 15.33 2.25
CA GLY A 83 -4.72 15.66 1.18
C GLY A 83 -6.10 16.11 1.70
N ILE A 84 -6.58 15.59 2.83
CA ILE A 84 -7.81 16.05 3.50
C ILE A 84 -7.64 17.52 3.93
N GLU A 85 -6.52 17.86 4.57
CA GLU A 85 -6.21 19.25 4.96
C GLU A 85 -6.12 20.18 3.75
N ALA A 86 -5.65 19.67 2.61
CA ALA A 86 -5.54 20.40 1.36
C ALA A 86 -6.85 20.45 0.54
N GLY A 87 -7.93 19.77 0.99
CA GLY A 87 -9.20 19.71 0.28
C GLY A 87 -9.17 18.88 -1.01
N LEU A 88 -8.27 17.90 -1.11
CA LEU A 88 -8.11 17.06 -2.30
C LEU A 88 -9.11 15.89 -2.38
N TYR A 89 -9.86 15.62 -1.31
CA TYR A 89 -10.81 14.50 -1.25
C TYR A 89 -12.23 14.95 -0.96
N ALA A 90 -13.19 14.32 -1.61
CA ALA A 90 -14.61 14.51 -1.36
C ALA A 90 -15.02 13.83 -0.05
N LYS A 91 -16.05 14.38 0.59
CA LYS A 91 -16.63 13.75 1.78
C LYS A 91 -17.48 12.55 1.40
N ILE A 92 -17.33 11.50 2.18
CA ILE A 92 -18.15 10.30 2.18
C ILE A 92 -19.04 10.35 3.43
N ASP A 93 -20.29 9.93 3.31
CA ASP A 93 -21.20 9.76 4.45
C ASP A 93 -21.20 8.29 4.89
N PRO A 94 -20.48 7.91 5.97
CA PRO A 94 -20.44 6.54 6.46
C PRO A 94 -21.81 5.93 6.74
N SER A 95 -22.79 6.74 7.14
CA SER A 95 -24.14 6.26 7.48
C SER A 95 -24.93 5.76 6.27
N LYS A 96 -24.52 6.15 5.06
CA LYS A 96 -25.13 5.72 3.80
C LYS A 96 -24.50 4.47 3.20
N LEU A 97 -23.37 4.03 3.74
CA LEU A 97 -22.65 2.83 3.29
C LEU A 97 -23.10 1.61 4.12
N LYS A 98 -23.90 0.73 3.52
CA LYS A 98 -24.44 -0.47 4.20
C LYS A 98 -23.33 -1.40 4.73
N GLY A 99 -22.22 -1.50 3.99
CA GLY A 99 -21.07 -2.30 4.38
C GLY A 99 -20.14 -1.67 5.42
N TRP A 100 -20.43 -0.45 5.91
CA TRP A 100 -19.55 0.25 6.85
C TRP A 100 -19.32 -0.52 8.16
N SER A 101 -20.36 -1.18 8.68
CA SER A 101 -20.26 -1.99 9.90
C SER A 101 -19.35 -3.22 9.79
N ASN A 102 -18.94 -3.59 8.58
CA ASN A 102 -17.99 -4.68 8.34
C ASN A 102 -16.53 -4.29 8.63
N LEU A 103 -16.25 -2.97 8.73
CA LEU A 103 -14.88 -2.45 8.91
C LEU A 103 -14.35 -2.71 10.32
N ASP A 104 -13.03 -2.78 10.43
CA ASP A 104 -12.33 -2.92 11.71
C ASP A 104 -12.37 -1.61 12.49
N THR A 105 -13.00 -1.64 13.67
CA THR A 105 -13.19 -0.46 14.52
C THR A 105 -11.88 0.11 15.06
N GLY A 106 -10.86 -0.74 15.26
CA GLY A 106 -9.52 -0.30 15.67
C GLY A 106 -8.83 0.49 14.57
N ILE A 107 -8.95 0.02 13.33
CA ILE A 107 -8.42 0.73 12.14
C ILE A 107 -9.15 2.06 11.95
N LEU A 108 -10.48 2.06 12.04
CA LEU A 108 -11.28 3.29 11.96
C LEU A 108 -10.90 4.30 13.07
N ALA A 109 -10.66 3.83 14.29
CA ALA A 109 -10.22 4.69 15.39
C ALA A 109 -8.81 5.27 15.15
N ALA A 110 -7.91 4.51 14.51
CA ALA A 110 -6.60 5.00 14.12
C ALA A 110 -6.70 6.09 13.03
N MET A 111 -7.55 5.87 12.02
CA MET A 111 -7.78 6.84 10.94
C MET A 111 -8.49 8.11 11.43
N ALA A 112 -9.41 8.00 12.38
CA ALA A 112 -10.17 9.14 12.93
C ALA A 112 -9.28 10.23 13.56
N LYS A 113 -8.02 9.91 13.89
CA LYS A 113 -7.05 10.90 14.38
C LYS A 113 -6.72 11.98 13.33
N ASN A 114 -6.81 11.65 12.04
CA ASN A 114 -6.52 12.55 10.93
C ASN A 114 -7.74 12.75 10.00
N ASP A 115 -8.82 12.00 10.19
CA ASP A 115 -10.09 12.11 9.46
C ASP A 115 -11.25 12.00 10.45
N ALA A 116 -11.59 13.10 11.09
CA ALA A 116 -12.63 13.15 12.12
C ALA A 116 -13.96 12.59 11.58
N GLY A 117 -14.44 11.51 12.18
CA GLY A 117 -15.65 10.79 11.75
C GLY A 117 -15.44 9.91 10.51
N ASN A 118 -14.20 9.69 10.06
CA ASN A 118 -13.85 8.88 8.88
C ASN A 118 -14.67 9.27 7.63
N GLN A 119 -14.68 10.57 7.32
CA GLN A 119 -15.55 11.13 6.28
C GLN A 119 -14.91 11.25 4.90
N HIS A 120 -13.65 10.87 4.72
CA HIS A 120 -12.95 11.06 3.45
C HIS A 120 -12.33 9.78 2.89
N ALA A 121 -12.10 8.77 3.73
CA ALA A 121 -11.41 7.56 3.32
C ALA A 121 -11.99 6.29 3.96
N VAL A 122 -11.88 5.19 3.21
CA VAL A 122 -12.35 3.86 3.62
C VAL A 122 -11.15 2.91 3.64
N PRO A 123 -10.83 2.26 4.78
CA PRO A 123 -9.66 1.39 4.87
C PRO A 123 -9.73 0.24 3.87
N TRP A 124 -8.62 -0.01 3.20
CA TRP A 124 -8.44 -1.05 2.19
C TRP A 124 -7.60 -2.20 2.74
N ILE A 125 -6.30 -2.07 2.69
CA ILE A 125 -5.33 -3.06 3.18
C ILE A 125 -4.45 -2.43 4.24
N VAL A 126 -4.10 -3.23 5.25
CA VAL A 126 -3.14 -2.88 6.31
C VAL A 126 -1.92 -3.76 6.13
N ALA A 127 -0.75 -3.15 6.12
CA ALA A 127 0.50 -3.86 5.96
C ALA A 127 1.64 -3.17 6.73
N THR A 128 2.82 -3.77 6.71
CA THR A 128 4.00 -3.29 7.44
C THR A 128 5.21 -3.25 6.55
N VAL A 129 6.17 -2.39 6.87
CA VAL A 129 7.51 -2.41 6.29
C VAL A 129 8.36 -3.39 7.09
N GLY A 130 9.12 -4.25 6.42
CA GLY A 130 9.94 -5.23 7.13
C GLY A 130 10.98 -5.89 6.24
N LEU A 131 11.52 -7.00 6.72
CA LEU A 131 12.62 -7.69 6.09
C LEU A 131 12.13 -8.82 5.18
N GLY A 132 12.45 -8.75 3.89
CA GLY A 132 12.34 -9.84 2.93
C GLY A 132 13.66 -10.60 2.86
N ILE A 133 13.62 -11.89 3.17
CA ILE A 133 14.85 -12.67 3.40
C ILE A 133 14.83 -13.96 2.59
N ASN A 134 15.82 -14.18 1.73
CA ASN A 134 16.16 -15.51 1.23
C ASN A 134 16.96 -16.23 2.32
N VAL A 135 16.25 -16.98 3.17
CA VAL A 135 16.81 -17.56 4.40
C VAL A 135 18.06 -18.40 4.12
N LYS A 136 18.02 -19.27 3.10
CA LYS A 136 19.13 -20.17 2.75
C LYS A 136 20.38 -19.39 2.34
N LYS A 137 20.23 -18.37 1.47
CA LYS A 137 21.36 -17.55 1.01
C LYS A 137 21.95 -16.73 2.15
N VAL A 138 21.08 -16.12 2.98
CA VAL A 138 21.52 -15.32 4.12
C VAL A 138 22.28 -16.18 5.13
N GLN A 139 21.75 -17.34 5.53
CA GLN A 139 22.40 -18.22 6.49
C GLN A 139 23.71 -18.83 5.97
N ALA A 140 23.83 -19.04 4.65
CA ALA A 140 25.08 -19.49 4.05
C ALA A 140 26.22 -18.46 4.19
N LEU A 141 25.92 -17.16 4.15
CA LEU A 141 26.88 -16.07 4.25
C LEU A 141 27.04 -15.53 5.68
N LEU A 142 25.98 -15.63 6.47
CA LEU A 142 25.89 -15.16 7.85
C LEU A 142 25.14 -16.21 8.70
N PRO A 143 25.81 -17.30 9.16
CA PRO A 143 25.16 -18.42 9.83
C PRO A 143 24.33 -18.03 11.06
N ASN A 144 24.76 -17.01 11.81
CA ASN A 144 24.07 -16.47 12.97
C ASN A 144 23.35 -15.15 12.66
N ALA A 145 22.79 -15.02 11.45
CA ALA A 145 22.07 -13.82 11.04
C ALA A 145 20.92 -13.52 11.99
N PRO A 146 20.76 -12.28 12.47
CA PRO A 146 19.60 -11.88 13.26
C PRO A 146 18.38 -11.65 12.33
N LEU A 147 17.74 -12.75 11.91
CA LEU A 147 16.70 -12.73 10.89
C LEU A 147 15.44 -11.94 11.27
N ASP A 148 15.28 -11.64 12.55
CA ASP A 148 14.15 -10.88 13.13
C ASP A 148 14.54 -9.48 13.59
N SER A 149 15.72 -8.98 13.19
CA SER A 149 16.23 -7.68 13.63
C SER A 149 16.73 -6.84 12.45
N LEU A 150 16.46 -5.55 12.51
CA LEU A 150 17.05 -4.57 11.56
C LEU A 150 18.60 -4.55 11.60
N ASP A 151 19.21 -5.12 12.63
CA ASP A 151 20.67 -5.32 12.71
C ASP A 151 21.24 -6.04 11.48
N ILE A 152 20.47 -6.95 10.89
CA ILE A 152 20.90 -7.68 9.68
C ILE A 152 21.21 -6.74 8.51
N LEU A 153 20.47 -5.63 8.43
CA LEU A 153 20.56 -4.64 7.36
C LEU A 153 21.36 -3.39 7.78
N LEU A 154 21.09 -2.88 8.99
CA LEU A 154 21.57 -1.56 9.41
C LEU A 154 22.94 -1.58 10.07
N LYS A 155 23.46 -2.75 10.46
CA LYS A 155 24.85 -2.91 10.93
C LYS A 155 25.77 -3.16 9.74
N PRO A 156 26.79 -2.30 9.50
CA PRO A 156 27.69 -2.43 8.36
C PRO A 156 28.37 -3.79 8.26
N GLU A 157 28.77 -4.39 9.40
CA GLU A 157 29.43 -5.70 9.46
C GLU A 157 28.53 -6.86 8.97
N ASN A 158 27.22 -6.74 9.08
CA ASN A 158 26.27 -7.72 8.55
C ASN A 158 25.95 -7.45 7.06
N ALA A 159 25.64 -6.19 6.73
CA ALA A 159 25.34 -5.78 5.36
C ALA A 159 26.51 -6.06 4.40
N GLU A 160 27.76 -5.86 4.85
CA GLU A 160 28.96 -6.16 4.07
C GLU A 160 29.05 -7.64 3.67
N LYS A 161 28.74 -8.56 4.58
CA LYS A 161 28.75 -10.00 4.29
C LYS A 161 27.66 -10.39 3.31
N LEU A 162 26.53 -9.68 3.31
CA LEU A 162 25.38 -9.96 2.47
C LEU A 162 25.40 -9.22 1.13
N LYS A 163 26.30 -8.25 0.91
CA LYS A 163 26.35 -7.46 -0.33
C LYS A 163 26.44 -8.31 -1.61
N ALA A 164 27.16 -9.43 -1.54
CA ALA A 164 27.38 -10.32 -2.68
C ALA A 164 26.09 -11.01 -3.15
N CYS A 165 25.16 -11.33 -2.24
CA CYS A 165 23.88 -11.95 -2.59
C CYS A 165 22.80 -10.94 -2.94
N GLY A 166 23.07 -9.65 -2.80
CA GLY A 166 22.18 -8.55 -3.18
C GLY A 166 21.27 -8.08 -2.04
N ILE A 167 21.45 -6.80 -1.70
CA ILE A 167 20.58 -6.09 -0.75
C ILE A 167 19.82 -5.01 -1.49
N THR A 168 18.50 -4.96 -1.33
CA THR A 168 17.65 -3.90 -1.87
C THR A 168 16.93 -3.16 -0.74
N MET A 169 16.50 -1.96 -1.01
CA MET A 169 15.78 -1.11 -0.06
C MET A 169 14.71 -0.31 -0.80
N LEU A 170 13.57 -0.05 -0.16
CA LEU A 170 12.53 0.82 -0.71
C LEU A 170 13.13 2.17 -1.13
N ASP A 171 12.71 2.69 -2.28
CA ASP A 171 12.99 4.08 -2.69
C ASP A 171 11.88 5.00 -2.14
N SER A 172 11.75 5.01 -0.81
CA SER A 172 10.72 5.78 -0.09
C SER A 172 11.30 6.36 1.19
N PRO A 173 11.68 7.65 1.19
CA PRO A 173 12.19 8.31 2.39
C PRO A 173 11.14 8.43 3.50
N SER A 174 9.85 8.45 3.15
CA SER A 174 8.74 8.51 4.10
C SER A 174 8.55 7.20 4.88
N ASP A 175 9.03 6.08 4.34
CA ASP A 175 8.96 4.78 5.00
C ASP A 175 10.28 4.41 5.68
N VAL A 176 11.39 4.59 4.98
CA VAL A 176 12.71 4.12 5.45
C VAL A 176 13.24 4.96 6.62
N ILE A 177 13.14 6.29 6.54
CA ILE A 177 13.70 7.17 7.60
C ILE A 177 13.00 6.97 8.95
N PRO A 178 11.65 6.90 9.04
CA PRO A 178 10.98 6.57 10.30
C PRO A 178 11.37 5.20 10.88
N VAL A 179 11.53 4.18 10.02
CA VAL A 179 12.00 2.85 10.48
C VAL A 179 13.40 2.93 11.08
N VAL A 180 14.32 3.68 10.46
CA VAL A 180 15.68 3.88 10.99
C VAL A 180 15.68 4.71 12.28
N LEU A 181 14.83 5.75 12.39
CA LEU A 181 14.67 6.51 13.62
C LEU A 181 14.19 5.62 14.76
N HIS A 182 13.18 4.80 14.50
CA HIS A 182 12.67 3.85 15.50
C HIS A 182 13.74 2.83 15.93
N TYR A 183 14.49 2.30 14.98
CA TYR A 183 15.65 1.43 15.27
C TYR A 183 16.70 2.09 16.17
N LEU A 184 16.89 3.41 16.03
CA LEU A 184 17.80 4.18 16.89
C LEU A 184 17.20 4.53 18.26
N GLY A 185 15.98 4.08 18.58
CA GLY A 185 15.27 4.45 19.79
C GLY A 185 14.81 5.91 19.82
N ARG A 186 14.68 6.54 18.63
CA ARG A 186 14.18 7.90 18.47
C ARG A 186 12.71 7.86 18.06
N ASP A 187 12.02 9.00 18.24
CA ASP A 187 10.66 9.15 17.77
C ASP A 187 10.62 9.03 16.23
N PRO A 188 9.92 8.04 15.65
CA PRO A 188 9.82 7.88 14.21
C PRO A 188 9.15 9.07 13.51
N ASN A 189 8.39 9.87 14.26
CA ASN A 189 7.69 11.06 13.79
C ASN A 189 8.48 12.37 14.03
N SER A 190 9.75 12.26 14.42
CA SER A 190 10.57 13.43 14.70
C SER A 190 10.88 14.24 13.43
N GLU A 191 10.68 15.56 13.53
CA GLU A 191 11.11 16.52 12.50
C GLU A 191 12.42 17.26 12.86
N LYS A 192 13.09 16.82 13.94
CA LYS A 192 14.34 17.45 14.38
C LYS A 192 15.47 17.18 13.39
N PRO A 193 16.23 18.22 12.97
CA PRO A 193 17.37 18.03 12.06
C PRO A 193 18.39 17.01 12.56
N ASP A 194 18.67 16.97 13.87
CA ASP A 194 19.63 16.04 14.48
C ASP A 194 19.17 14.59 14.38
N ASP A 195 17.85 14.34 14.45
CA ASP A 195 17.29 13.00 14.28
C ASP A 195 17.38 12.55 12.82
N LEU A 196 17.04 13.45 11.88
CA LEU A 196 17.22 13.20 10.45
C LEU A 196 18.68 12.93 10.11
N GLN A 197 19.62 13.70 10.68
CA GLN A 197 21.05 13.48 10.47
C GLN A 197 21.50 12.12 11.00
N ALA A 198 21.05 11.71 12.20
CA ALA A 198 21.38 10.42 12.78
C ALA A 198 20.90 9.25 11.90
N ALA A 199 19.66 9.31 11.37
CA ALA A 199 19.14 8.31 10.43
C ALA A 199 19.95 8.32 9.13
N THR A 200 20.29 9.51 8.60
CA THR A 200 21.10 9.68 7.40
C THR A 200 22.49 9.04 7.57
N ASP A 201 23.13 9.22 8.72
CA ASP A 201 24.44 8.65 9.00
C ASP A 201 24.44 7.12 9.04
N VAL A 202 23.38 6.51 9.61
CA VAL A 202 23.20 5.05 9.56
C VAL A 202 23.08 4.58 8.12
N LEU A 203 22.22 5.21 7.32
CA LEU A 203 21.97 4.83 5.93
C LEU A 203 23.20 5.03 5.04
N LEU A 204 23.97 6.10 5.24
CA LEU A 204 25.23 6.33 4.52
C LEU A 204 26.29 5.26 4.83
N ARG A 205 26.38 4.78 6.09
CA ARG A 205 27.32 3.71 6.44
C ARG A 205 27.03 2.39 5.74
N ILE A 206 25.75 2.08 5.49
CA ILE A 206 25.35 0.84 4.80
C ILE A 206 25.19 1.02 3.28
N ARG A 207 25.17 2.26 2.79
CA ARG A 207 24.97 2.57 1.37
C ARG A 207 25.88 1.79 0.41
N PRO A 208 27.18 1.59 0.70
CA PRO A 208 28.07 0.83 -0.18
C PRO A 208 27.67 -0.63 -0.39
N TYR A 209 26.80 -1.16 0.46
CA TYR A 209 26.35 -2.56 0.43
C TYR A 209 24.98 -2.73 -0.23
N ILE A 210 24.22 -1.60 -0.41
CA ILE A 210 22.92 -1.60 -1.06
C ILE A 210 23.09 -1.61 -2.57
N ARG A 211 22.57 -2.67 -3.23
CA ARG A 211 22.62 -2.82 -4.68
C ARG A 211 21.76 -1.79 -5.38
N LYS A 212 20.51 -1.61 -4.94
CA LYS A 212 19.59 -0.61 -5.48
C LYS A 212 18.52 -0.19 -4.47
N PHE A 213 18.00 1.01 -4.69
CA PHE A 213 16.75 1.50 -4.11
C PHE A 213 15.64 1.30 -5.13
N ASP A 214 14.58 0.58 -4.77
CA ASP A 214 13.51 0.19 -5.70
C ASP A 214 12.28 -0.22 -4.87
N SER A 215 11.12 0.34 -5.18
CA SER A 215 9.86 0.07 -4.45
C SER A 215 8.93 -0.93 -5.14
N SER A 216 9.31 -1.51 -6.29
CA SER A 216 8.48 -2.51 -6.99
C SER A 216 9.30 -3.67 -7.57
N GLY A 217 10.41 -3.42 -8.24
CA GLY A 217 11.22 -4.45 -8.91
C GLY A 217 11.87 -5.45 -7.94
N TYR A 218 12.06 -5.07 -6.68
CA TYR A 218 12.64 -5.94 -5.65
C TYR A 218 11.81 -7.22 -5.40
N ILE A 219 10.52 -7.23 -5.73
CA ILE A 219 9.65 -8.42 -5.64
C ILE A 219 10.22 -9.54 -6.52
N ASN A 220 10.54 -9.21 -7.77
CA ASN A 220 11.11 -10.17 -8.71
C ASN A 220 12.56 -10.53 -8.34
N ASP A 221 13.35 -9.56 -7.87
CA ASP A 221 14.73 -9.82 -7.42
C ASP A 221 14.75 -10.84 -6.26
N LEU A 222 13.84 -10.72 -5.30
CA LEU A 222 13.69 -11.71 -4.22
C LEU A 222 13.19 -13.06 -4.76
N ALA A 223 12.17 -13.07 -5.62
CA ALA A 223 11.57 -14.30 -6.15
C ALA A 223 12.55 -15.11 -6.99
N ASN A 224 13.41 -14.44 -7.77
CA ASN A 224 14.43 -15.07 -8.60
C ASN A 224 15.71 -15.39 -7.82
N GLY A 225 15.86 -14.82 -6.62
CA GLY A 225 17.06 -14.95 -5.81
C GLY A 225 18.19 -14.01 -6.21
N ASP A 226 17.93 -12.98 -7.00
CA ASP A 226 18.89 -11.93 -7.35
C ASP A 226 19.15 -11.00 -6.16
N ALA A 227 18.18 -10.88 -5.25
CA ALA A 227 18.35 -10.31 -3.93
C ALA A 227 18.17 -11.37 -2.84
N CYS A 228 18.93 -11.27 -1.75
CA CYS A 228 18.79 -12.14 -0.59
C CYS A 228 18.21 -11.42 0.63
N LEU A 229 18.26 -10.09 0.65
CA LEU A 229 17.75 -9.25 1.72
C LEU A 229 17.12 -8.00 1.11
N SER A 230 15.93 -7.63 1.61
CA SER A 230 15.25 -6.41 1.23
C SER A 230 14.58 -5.77 2.45
N LEU A 231 14.62 -4.45 2.55
CA LEU A 231 13.64 -3.72 3.33
C LEU A 231 12.48 -3.37 2.40
N GLY A 232 11.31 -3.96 2.63
CA GLY A 232 10.18 -3.88 1.71
C GLY A 232 8.82 -4.00 2.41
N TYR A 233 7.76 -3.98 1.61
CA TYR A 233 6.38 -4.11 2.09
C TYR A 233 6.03 -5.59 2.33
N SER A 234 5.27 -5.88 3.40
CA SER A 234 4.91 -7.25 3.76
C SER A 234 4.15 -7.97 2.65
N THR A 235 3.21 -7.30 1.99
CA THR A 235 2.43 -7.84 0.86
C THR A 235 3.33 -8.29 -0.29
N ASP A 236 4.24 -7.44 -0.69
CA ASP A 236 5.15 -7.64 -1.81
C ASP A 236 6.12 -8.79 -1.56
N ILE A 237 6.67 -8.85 -0.34
CA ILE A 237 7.61 -9.91 0.03
C ILE A 237 6.91 -11.27 0.09
N VAL A 238 5.65 -11.31 0.54
CA VAL A 238 4.86 -12.54 0.48
C VAL A 238 4.55 -12.92 -0.95
N ILE A 239 4.21 -11.96 -1.82
CA ILE A 239 4.05 -12.18 -3.28
C ILE A 239 5.35 -12.74 -3.88
N ALA A 240 6.52 -12.21 -3.52
CA ALA A 240 7.79 -12.73 -3.98
C ALA A 240 7.99 -14.21 -3.60
N GLY A 241 7.61 -14.59 -2.38
CA GLY A 241 7.63 -15.99 -1.92
C GLY A 241 6.68 -16.89 -2.71
N VAL A 242 5.48 -16.40 -3.02
CA VAL A 242 4.52 -17.14 -3.87
C VAL A 242 5.06 -17.33 -5.28
N ARG A 243 5.58 -16.27 -5.91
CA ARG A 243 6.18 -16.32 -7.26
C ARG A 243 7.36 -17.31 -7.31
N ALA A 244 8.25 -17.28 -6.30
CA ALA A 244 9.38 -18.21 -6.20
C ALA A 244 8.92 -19.67 -6.14
N LYS A 245 7.88 -19.95 -5.34
CA LYS A 245 7.29 -21.29 -5.21
C LYS A 245 6.65 -21.78 -6.51
N ASP A 246 5.86 -20.91 -7.16
CA ASP A 246 5.16 -21.24 -8.41
C ASP A 246 6.14 -21.48 -9.56
N ALA A 247 7.21 -20.70 -9.63
CA ALA A 247 8.30 -20.88 -10.59
C ALA A 247 9.20 -22.08 -10.28
N LYS A 248 9.02 -22.75 -9.12
CA LYS A 248 9.88 -23.85 -8.64
C LYS A 248 11.38 -23.48 -8.66
N SER A 249 11.68 -22.21 -8.37
CA SER A 249 13.04 -21.66 -8.45
C SER A 249 13.98 -22.20 -7.37
N GLY A 250 13.46 -22.89 -6.35
CA GLY A 250 14.24 -23.34 -5.18
C GLY A 250 14.56 -22.21 -4.19
N VAL A 251 14.13 -20.98 -4.48
CA VAL A 251 14.26 -19.81 -3.59
C VAL A 251 13.15 -19.87 -2.53
N GLU A 252 13.55 -19.64 -1.28
CA GLU A 252 12.64 -19.57 -0.13
C GLU A 252 12.70 -18.15 0.47
N VAL A 253 11.67 -17.37 0.18
CA VAL A 253 11.53 -15.99 0.67
C VAL A 253 10.67 -16.00 1.93
N SER A 254 11.13 -15.34 2.99
CA SER A 254 10.41 -15.13 4.23
C SER A 254 10.29 -13.66 4.54
N TYR A 255 9.09 -13.19 4.90
CA TYR A 255 8.89 -11.87 5.48
C TYR A 255 9.07 -11.93 7.01
N ARG A 256 9.68 -10.88 7.59
CA ARG A 256 9.83 -10.71 9.03
C ARG A 256 9.50 -9.28 9.44
N ILE A 257 8.59 -9.14 10.43
CA ILE A 257 8.45 -7.91 11.20
C ILE A 257 9.68 -7.83 12.11
N PRO A 258 10.45 -6.73 12.07
CA PRO A 258 11.59 -6.56 12.98
C PRO A 258 11.14 -6.53 14.44
N LYS A 259 11.88 -7.20 15.33
CA LYS A 259 11.59 -7.22 16.76
C LYS A 259 11.67 -5.85 17.45
N GLU A 260 12.42 -4.93 16.85
CA GLU A 260 12.48 -3.53 17.29
C GLU A 260 11.15 -2.80 17.07
N GLY A 261 10.25 -3.38 16.28
CA GLY A 261 9.06 -2.69 15.76
C GLY A 261 9.30 -2.04 14.41
N THR A 262 8.23 -1.64 13.76
CA THR A 262 8.32 -1.06 12.43
C THR A 262 7.09 -0.24 12.05
N LEU A 263 7.19 0.41 10.88
CA LEU A 263 6.10 1.15 10.28
C LEU A 263 4.95 0.23 9.85
N GLN A 264 3.76 0.53 10.32
CA GLN A 264 2.50 0.01 9.81
C GLN A 264 1.81 1.10 8.99
N TYR A 265 1.28 0.74 7.84
CA TYR A 265 0.50 1.63 7.01
C TYR A 265 -0.89 1.05 6.72
N ILE A 266 -1.83 1.95 6.47
CA ILE A 266 -3.20 1.66 6.06
C ILE A 266 -3.38 2.31 4.70
N ASP A 267 -3.59 1.52 3.66
CA ASP A 267 -4.04 2.07 2.39
C ASP A 267 -5.56 2.19 2.41
N ALA A 268 -6.07 3.26 1.81
CA ALA A 268 -7.47 3.59 1.90
C ALA A 268 -8.04 4.06 0.57
N MET A 269 -9.24 3.60 0.24
CA MET A 269 -10.00 4.14 -0.87
C MET A 269 -10.46 5.55 -0.53
N ALA A 270 -10.23 6.50 -1.42
CA ALA A 270 -10.71 7.87 -1.31
C ALA A 270 -11.26 8.35 -2.65
N ILE A 271 -12.21 9.28 -2.60
CA ILE A 271 -12.81 9.91 -3.79
C ILE A 271 -12.11 11.27 -3.97
N PRO A 272 -11.41 11.53 -5.10
CA PRO A 272 -10.88 12.86 -5.38
C PRO A 272 -11.98 13.94 -5.35
N ALA A 273 -11.64 15.14 -4.89
CA ALA A 273 -12.60 16.26 -4.82
C ALA A 273 -13.13 16.67 -6.21
N ASP A 274 -12.37 16.39 -7.26
CA ASP A 274 -12.67 16.65 -8.66
C ASP A 274 -13.11 15.38 -9.44
N ALA A 275 -13.51 14.32 -8.72
CA ALA A 275 -13.96 13.07 -9.33
C ALA A 275 -15.08 13.30 -10.33
N PRO A 276 -14.96 12.81 -11.58
CA PRO A 276 -16.00 12.99 -12.61
C PRO A 276 -17.33 12.31 -12.25
N HIS A 277 -17.28 11.15 -11.56
CA HIS A 277 -18.44 10.29 -11.30
C HIS A 277 -18.48 9.83 -9.83
N PRO A 278 -18.75 10.75 -8.87
CA PRO A 278 -18.72 10.41 -7.44
C PRO A 278 -19.76 9.34 -7.03
N ASP A 279 -20.90 9.26 -7.74
CA ASP A 279 -21.91 8.22 -7.49
C ASP A 279 -21.41 6.83 -7.89
N LEU A 280 -20.67 6.73 -8.98
CA LEU A 280 -20.04 5.45 -9.40
C LEU A 280 -18.92 5.06 -8.42
N ALA A 281 -18.18 6.05 -7.90
CA ALA A 281 -17.18 5.85 -6.85
C ALA A 281 -17.80 5.27 -5.56
N LEU A 282 -18.94 5.81 -5.13
CA LEU A 282 -19.67 5.27 -3.97
C LEU A 282 -20.16 3.84 -4.21
N ALA A 283 -20.62 3.52 -5.43
CA ALA A 283 -21.02 2.16 -5.79
C ALA A 283 -19.82 1.18 -5.73
N TRP A 284 -18.64 1.63 -6.16
CA TRP A 284 -17.40 0.85 -6.05
C TRP A 284 -16.99 0.60 -4.59
N ILE A 285 -17.03 1.63 -3.76
CA ILE A 285 -16.74 1.52 -2.33
C ILE A 285 -17.70 0.52 -1.67
N GLU A 286 -19.02 0.69 -1.88
CA GLU A 286 -20.04 -0.20 -1.31
C GLU A 286 -19.85 -1.67 -1.76
N TYR A 287 -19.49 -1.89 -3.03
CA TYR A 287 -19.19 -3.21 -3.54
C TYR A 287 -17.98 -3.84 -2.83
N ASN A 288 -16.92 -3.07 -2.64
CA ASN A 288 -15.70 -3.54 -1.98
C ASN A 288 -15.84 -3.66 -0.45
N LEU A 289 -16.84 -3.04 0.17
CA LEU A 289 -17.16 -3.24 1.58
C LEU A 289 -17.81 -4.60 1.87
N ARG A 290 -18.17 -5.38 0.84
CA ARG A 290 -18.70 -6.75 1.03
C ARG A 290 -17.58 -7.68 1.50
N PRO A 291 -17.81 -8.48 2.57
CA PRO A 291 -16.78 -9.34 3.14
C PRO A 291 -16.12 -10.27 2.13
N GLN A 292 -16.88 -10.89 1.24
CA GLN A 292 -16.36 -11.81 0.22
C GLN A 292 -15.48 -11.14 -0.83
N VAL A 293 -15.82 -9.90 -1.24
CA VAL A 293 -15.05 -9.12 -2.21
C VAL A 293 -13.71 -8.69 -1.60
N MET A 294 -13.77 -8.20 -0.36
CA MET A 294 -12.57 -7.79 0.35
C MET A 294 -11.67 -8.97 0.72
N ALA A 295 -12.26 -10.13 1.04
CA ALA A 295 -11.48 -11.35 1.28
C ALA A 295 -10.77 -11.84 0.01
N GLU A 296 -11.41 -11.73 -1.16
CA GLU A 296 -10.77 -12.05 -2.44
C GLU A 296 -9.54 -11.16 -2.66
N THR A 297 -9.68 -9.85 -2.42
CA THR A 297 -8.57 -8.91 -2.51
C THR A 297 -7.48 -9.22 -1.48
N ALA A 298 -7.81 -9.39 -0.19
CA ALA A 298 -6.86 -9.72 0.85
C ALA A 298 -6.05 -11.01 0.54
N ASN A 299 -6.73 -12.02 -0.02
CA ASN A 299 -6.10 -13.27 -0.43
C ASN A 299 -5.15 -13.08 -1.62
N ALA A 300 -5.48 -12.22 -2.58
CA ALA A 300 -4.65 -11.95 -3.73
C ALA A 300 -3.40 -11.14 -3.37
N VAL A 301 -3.59 -10.06 -2.57
CA VAL A 301 -2.50 -9.18 -2.18
C VAL A 301 -1.71 -9.68 -0.96
N ASN A 302 -2.15 -10.80 -0.36
CA ASN A 302 -1.55 -11.38 0.84
C ASN A 302 -1.43 -10.38 2.01
N GLY A 303 -2.41 -9.50 2.15
CA GLY A 303 -2.43 -8.43 3.16
C GLY A 303 -3.56 -8.59 4.18
N ARG A 304 -3.46 -7.88 5.29
CA ARG A 304 -4.54 -7.79 6.27
C ARG A 304 -5.62 -6.84 5.76
N SER A 305 -6.85 -7.33 5.67
CA SER A 305 -7.98 -6.49 5.25
C SER A 305 -8.36 -5.45 6.31
N GLY A 306 -8.71 -4.25 5.85
CA GLY A 306 -9.40 -3.24 6.67
C GLY A 306 -10.84 -3.61 7.04
N ASN A 307 -11.38 -4.68 6.43
CA ASN A 307 -12.72 -5.21 6.66
C ASN A 307 -12.66 -6.39 7.63
N LYS A 308 -13.12 -6.19 8.86
CA LYS A 308 -13.10 -7.21 9.92
C LYS A 308 -13.93 -8.46 9.56
N ALA A 309 -15.09 -8.25 8.94
CA ALA A 309 -15.98 -9.35 8.57
C ALA A 309 -15.38 -10.23 7.45
N ALA A 310 -14.48 -9.70 6.63
CA ALA A 310 -13.77 -10.47 5.61
C ALA A 310 -12.79 -11.50 6.19
N GLN A 311 -12.28 -11.28 7.40
CA GLN A 311 -11.23 -12.10 7.99
C GLN A 311 -11.59 -13.59 8.07
N ALA A 312 -12.87 -13.93 8.30
CA ALA A 312 -13.34 -15.31 8.34
C ALA A 312 -13.27 -16.03 6.97
N MET A 313 -13.13 -15.27 5.87
CA MET A 313 -13.06 -15.75 4.49
C MET A 313 -11.65 -15.66 3.91
N VAL A 314 -10.72 -15.07 4.64
CA VAL A 314 -9.30 -15.03 4.27
C VAL A 314 -8.67 -16.38 4.51
N ARG A 315 -7.76 -16.78 3.62
CA ARG A 315 -7.05 -18.06 3.69
C ARG A 315 -6.41 -18.28 5.07
N PRO A 316 -6.54 -19.49 5.64
CA PRO A 316 -6.00 -19.79 6.98
C PRO A 316 -4.48 -19.63 7.08
N ASP A 317 -3.73 -19.85 5.99
CA ASP A 317 -2.28 -19.65 5.97
C ASP A 317 -1.87 -18.19 6.13
N LEU A 318 -2.72 -17.23 5.74
CA LEU A 318 -2.52 -15.80 5.97
C LEU A 318 -2.94 -15.40 7.39
N THR A 319 -4.15 -15.78 7.82
CA THR A 319 -4.68 -15.38 9.14
C THR A 319 -3.91 -16.00 10.31
N ALA A 320 -3.31 -17.18 10.11
CA ALA A 320 -2.42 -17.81 11.09
C ALA A 320 -0.96 -17.32 11.04
N ASN A 321 -0.61 -16.48 10.06
CA ASN A 321 0.75 -15.96 9.93
C ASN A 321 0.92 -14.69 10.79
N PRO A 322 1.70 -14.72 11.90
CA PRO A 322 1.88 -13.56 12.77
C PRO A 322 2.67 -12.44 12.14
N GLN A 323 3.25 -12.66 10.97
CA GLN A 323 3.94 -11.62 10.19
C GLN A 323 2.96 -10.79 9.33
N ILE A 324 1.74 -11.29 9.10
CA ILE A 324 0.67 -10.60 8.35
C ILE A 324 -0.46 -10.18 9.29
N TYR A 325 -0.80 -11.04 10.24
CA TYR A 325 -1.75 -10.78 11.32
C TYR A 325 -1.00 -10.79 12.66
N PRO A 326 -0.34 -9.66 13.02
CA PRO A 326 0.51 -9.58 14.21
C PRO A 326 -0.25 -9.91 15.49
N THR A 327 0.46 -10.49 16.46
CA THR A 327 -0.10 -10.68 17.81
C THR A 327 -0.25 -9.32 18.50
N PRO A 328 -1.10 -9.22 19.55
CA PRO A 328 -1.25 -7.97 20.30
C PRO A 328 0.07 -7.42 20.90
N GLU A 329 1.03 -8.29 21.19
CA GLU A 329 2.36 -7.90 21.67
C GLU A 329 3.16 -7.21 20.56
N VAL A 330 3.16 -7.79 19.35
CA VAL A 330 3.83 -7.19 18.17
C VAL A 330 3.11 -5.91 17.74
N GLU A 331 1.78 -5.87 17.76
CA GLU A 331 1.02 -4.66 17.42
C GLU A 331 1.43 -3.43 18.27
N LYS A 332 1.82 -3.63 19.53
CA LYS A 332 2.29 -2.54 20.41
C LYS A 332 3.63 -1.94 19.97
N THR A 333 4.41 -2.66 19.18
CA THR A 333 5.71 -2.18 18.65
C THR A 333 5.58 -1.50 17.29
N LEU A 334 4.39 -1.58 16.67
CA LEU A 334 4.14 -0.95 15.39
C LEU A 334 3.78 0.53 15.58
N PHE A 335 4.21 1.34 14.63
CA PHE A 335 3.88 2.77 14.60
C PHE A 335 3.35 3.18 13.22
N THR A 336 2.60 4.26 13.16
CA THR A 336 2.19 4.91 11.90
C THR A 336 3.16 6.03 11.56
N GLY A 337 3.36 6.30 10.27
CA GLY A 337 4.21 7.39 9.80
C GLY A 337 3.68 8.77 10.20
N PRO A 338 4.53 9.81 10.14
CA PRO A 338 4.14 11.19 10.45
C PRO A 338 3.39 11.83 9.30
N VAL A 339 2.46 12.74 9.63
CA VAL A 339 2.07 13.81 8.70
C VAL A 339 3.15 14.90 8.82
N ALA A 340 4.17 14.78 7.99
CA ALA A 340 5.33 15.66 8.08
C ALA A 340 5.03 17.07 7.53
N SER A 341 5.64 18.10 8.14
CA SER A 341 5.57 19.45 7.61
C SER A 341 6.26 19.55 6.23
N ARG A 342 5.77 20.44 5.37
CA ARG A 342 6.40 20.72 4.06
C ARG A 342 7.89 21.11 4.17
N GLY A 343 8.26 21.75 5.28
CA GLY A 343 9.66 22.10 5.58
C GLY A 343 10.52 20.86 5.77
N TYR A 344 10.05 19.95 6.61
CA TYR A 344 10.74 18.70 6.89
C TYR A 344 10.78 17.78 5.66
N ASP A 345 9.71 17.67 4.88
CA ASP A 345 9.68 16.88 3.65
C ASP A 345 10.77 17.30 2.65
N ARG A 346 11.02 18.61 2.50
CA ARG A 346 12.13 19.09 1.67
C ARG A 346 13.50 18.69 2.22
N LEU A 347 13.68 18.75 3.54
CA LEU A 347 14.93 18.32 4.19
C LEU A 347 15.13 16.82 4.03
N ARG A 348 14.10 16.04 4.27
CA ARG A 348 14.07 14.59 4.13
C ARG A 348 14.39 14.16 2.70
N SER A 349 13.80 14.81 1.69
CA SER A 349 14.07 14.52 0.27
C SER A 349 15.52 14.82 -0.12
N ARG A 350 16.11 15.90 0.39
CA ARG A 350 17.54 16.22 0.17
C ARG A 350 18.45 15.18 0.84
N ALA A 351 18.15 14.80 2.07
CA ALA A 351 18.87 13.74 2.77
C ALA A 351 18.80 12.41 2.00
N TRP A 352 17.61 12.08 1.47
CA TRP A 352 17.41 10.88 0.67
C TRP A 352 18.23 10.86 -0.61
N THR A 353 18.27 11.97 -1.34
CA THR A 353 19.12 12.11 -2.53
C THR A 353 20.59 11.88 -2.18
N ARG A 354 21.06 12.47 -1.08
CA ARG A 354 22.41 12.28 -0.56
C ARG A 354 22.69 10.82 -0.19
N ILE A 355 21.75 10.14 0.49
CA ILE A 355 21.84 8.72 0.84
C ILE A 355 22.00 7.88 -0.43
N LYS A 356 21.14 8.09 -1.43
CA LYS A 356 21.17 7.31 -2.67
C LYS A 356 22.46 7.51 -3.46
N SER A 357 22.97 8.73 -3.52
CA SER A 357 24.26 9.03 -4.18
C SER A 357 25.48 8.51 -3.40
N GLY A 358 25.37 8.33 -2.09
CA GLY A 358 26.46 7.93 -1.23
C GLY A 358 27.46 9.06 -0.91
N THR A 359 27.01 10.32 -0.99
CA THR A 359 27.86 11.53 -0.81
C THR A 359 27.43 12.39 0.35
#